data_31a0d955406374f84d2a73005046110d
#
_entry.id   31a0d955406374f84d2a73005046110d
#
_cell.length_a   1.000
_cell.length_b   1.000
_cell.length_c   1.000
_cell.angle_alpha   90.00
_cell.angle_beta   90.00
_cell.angle_gamma   90.00
#
_symmetry.space_group_name_H-M   'P 1'
#
loop_
_entity.id
_entity.type
_entity.pdbx_description
1 polymer ?
#
loop_
_entity_poly.entity_id
_entity_poly.type
_entity_poly.pdbx_seq_one_letter_code
_entity_poly.pdbx_strand_id
1 'polypeptide(L)'
;MNEETINNIDVLSTLEKIKVDICHFIDEKLNKSGLFEILQKKDKSLVTNVDIFISDLIKDRITGKYPFLNFYSEEDMEKFEFPMVILDPIDGTKELASGVGECAVSFGIYFSAEFADERNFSWIFNPFNGFSISSLDPYVPSKKFFSEKLLAYISRTENSGGLHNSSESCHYHAVGSIAYKLGLLAAGSCDFVISKKPKNIWDIMAGSHICHLRGLKMLSNNNIISGISTKKLPDTLVWYPEEIEDRLELLL
;
A
#
# COMPACT_ATOMS: atom_id res chain seq x y z
N MET A 1 -24.63 2.89 24.39
CA MET A 1 -23.26 2.95 23.86
C MET A 1 -23.37 3.72 22.57
N ASN A 2 -22.78 4.92 22.48
CA ASN A 2 -22.72 5.63 21.21
C ASN A 2 -21.87 4.77 20.28
N GLU A 3 -22.43 4.30 19.17
CA GLU A 3 -21.63 3.72 18.11
C GLU A 3 -20.66 4.80 17.63
N GLU A 4 -19.36 4.56 17.84
CA GLU A 4 -18.31 5.44 17.37
C GLU A 4 -18.27 5.30 15.86
N THR A 5 -18.93 6.22 15.18
CA THR A 5 -19.04 6.23 13.71
C THR A 5 -18.00 7.16 13.12
N ILE A 6 -17.28 6.66 12.11
CA ILE A 6 -16.34 7.44 11.30
C ILE A 6 -17.02 7.77 9.97
N ASN A 7 -16.94 9.03 9.58
CA ASN A 7 -17.31 9.45 8.24
C ASN A 7 -16.09 9.37 7.32
N ASN A 8 -16.06 8.38 6.44
CA ASN A 8 -14.94 8.15 5.53
C ASN A 8 -14.69 9.33 4.57
N ILE A 9 -15.71 10.11 4.19
CA ILE A 9 -15.56 11.33 3.38
C ILE A 9 -14.78 12.39 4.17
N ASP A 10 -15.03 12.49 5.46
CA ASP A 10 -14.37 13.43 6.35
C ASP A 10 -12.91 13.02 6.63
N VAL A 11 -12.64 11.70 6.69
CA VAL A 11 -11.28 11.17 6.72
C VAL A 11 -10.54 11.54 5.44
N LEU A 12 -11.13 11.28 4.27
CA LEU A 12 -10.51 11.62 2.99
C LEU A 12 -10.23 13.11 2.87
N SER A 13 -11.17 13.97 3.29
CA SER A 13 -10.98 15.43 3.32
C SER A 13 -9.80 15.85 4.23
N THR A 14 -9.59 15.14 5.33
CA THR A 14 -8.44 15.36 6.23
C THR A 14 -7.13 14.94 5.55
N LEU A 15 -7.12 13.78 4.88
CA LEU A 15 -5.94 13.27 4.16
C LEU A 15 -5.57 14.15 2.97
N GLU A 16 -6.53 14.74 2.26
CA GLU A 16 -6.24 15.70 1.19
C GLU A 16 -5.50 16.96 1.68
N LYS A 17 -5.76 17.41 2.91
CA LYS A 17 -4.99 18.48 3.55
C LYS A 17 -3.60 18.00 3.96
N ILE A 18 -3.51 16.79 4.51
CA ILE A 18 -2.24 16.14 4.87
C ILE A 18 -1.33 15.97 3.65
N LYS A 19 -1.88 15.64 2.47
CA LYS A 19 -1.10 15.59 1.21
C LYS A 19 -0.35 16.89 0.96
N VAL A 20 -1.02 18.02 1.13
CA VAL A 20 -0.41 19.34 0.92
C VAL A 20 0.75 19.56 1.88
N ASP A 21 0.55 19.22 3.17
CA ASP A 21 1.58 19.37 4.20
C ASP A 21 2.78 18.45 3.92
N ILE A 22 2.54 17.20 3.47
CA ILE A 22 3.59 16.24 3.08
C ILE A 22 4.39 16.76 1.89
N CYS A 23 3.71 17.17 0.80
CA CYS A 23 4.39 17.70 -0.40
C CYS A 23 5.23 18.92 -0.06
N HIS A 24 4.70 19.86 0.74
CA HIS A 24 5.43 21.04 1.17
C HIS A 24 6.68 20.69 1.99
N PHE A 25 6.57 19.74 2.93
CA PHE A 25 7.71 19.29 3.72
C PHE A 25 8.80 18.66 2.85
N ILE A 26 8.42 17.80 1.90
CA ILE A 26 9.34 17.16 0.95
C ILE A 26 10.05 18.21 0.10
N ASP A 27 9.30 19.15 -0.50
CA ASP A 27 9.86 20.23 -1.31
C ASP A 27 10.83 21.11 -0.52
N GLU A 28 10.48 21.46 0.72
CA GLU A 28 11.36 22.23 1.60
C GLU A 28 12.67 21.51 1.90
N LYS A 29 12.61 20.21 2.18
CA LYS A 29 13.82 19.39 2.45
C LYS A 29 14.69 19.25 1.21
N LEU A 30 14.12 18.95 0.06
CA LEU A 30 14.85 18.82 -1.20
C LEU A 30 15.52 20.15 -1.59
N ASN A 31 14.84 21.27 -1.43
CA ASN A 31 15.37 22.60 -1.77
C ASN A 31 16.49 23.04 -0.81
N LYS A 32 16.44 22.67 0.47
CA LYS A 32 17.44 23.10 1.48
C LYS A 32 18.69 22.23 1.51
N SER A 33 18.54 20.92 1.42
CA SER A 33 19.67 19.97 1.60
C SER A 33 19.97 19.12 0.37
N GLY A 34 19.04 19.03 -0.56
CA GLY A 34 19.13 18.16 -1.73
C GLY A 34 19.02 16.66 -1.41
N LEU A 35 18.97 16.29 -0.12
CA LEU A 35 18.95 14.91 0.35
C LEU A 35 18.04 14.79 1.59
N PHE A 36 17.43 13.60 1.74
CA PHE A 36 16.73 13.23 2.97
C PHE A 36 17.75 12.73 4.01
N GLU A 37 17.50 13.03 5.27
CA GLU A 37 18.26 12.43 6.37
C GLU A 37 17.86 10.97 6.50
N ILE A 38 18.80 10.07 6.27
CA ILE A 38 18.60 8.62 6.32
C ILE A 38 19.19 8.09 7.62
N LEU A 39 18.36 7.44 8.43
CA LEU A 39 18.77 6.78 9.65
C LEU A 39 18.58 5.26 9.49
N GLN A 40 19.41 4.48 10.16
CA GLN A 40 19.27 3.03 10.19
C GLN A 40 18.65 2.60 11.51
N LYS A 41 17.54 1.87 11.46
CA LYS A 41 16.89 1.27 12.63
C LYS A 41 17.75 0.11 13.18
N LYS A 42 17.44 -0.36 14.40
CA LYS A 42 18.14 -1.47 15.06
C LYS A 42 18.08 -2.78 14.28
N ASP A 43 17.01 -3.01 13.53
CA ASP A 43 16.82 -4.17 12.64
C ASP A 43 17.47 -4.01 11.27
N LYS A 44 18.27 -2.94 11.07
CA LYS A 44 18.95 -2.57 9.83
C LYS A 44 18.04 -2.07 8.71
N SER A 45 16.74 -1.88 8.92
CA SER A 45 15.88 -1.16 8.00
C SER A 45 16.23 0.33 7.98
N LEU A 46 15.82 1.02 6.92
CA LEU A 46 16.02 2.46 6.78
C LEU A 46 14.78 3.20 7.26
N VAL A 47 14.98 4.37 7.82
CA VAL A 47 13.95 5.37 8.12
C VAL A 47 14.49 6.73 7.70
N THR A 48 13.63 7.58 7.19
CA THR A 48 14.00 8.96 6.88
C THR A 48 13.24 9.93 7.76
N ASN A 49 13.69 11.18 7.76
CA ASN A 49 12.94 12.25 8.40
C ASN A 49 11.55 12.49 7.78
N VAL A 50 11.33 11.99 6.55
CA VAL A 50 10.02 12.00 5.88
C VAL A 50 9.08 10.98 6.51
N ASP A 51 9.55 9.76 6.79
CA ASP A 51 8.76 8.70 7.46
C ASP A 51 8.26 9.21 8.82
N ILE A 52 9.17 9.79 9.62
CA ILE A 52 8.85 10.31 10.96
C ILE A 52 7.82 11.44 10.86
N PHE A 53 8.06 12.41 9.97
CA PHE A 53 7.15 13.54 9.78
C PHE A 53 5.74 13.08 9.39
N ILE A 54 5.63 12.16 8.43
CA ILE A 54 4.33 11.65 7.95
C ILE A 54 3.62 10.88 9.07
N SER A 55 4.36 10.02 9.81
CA SER A 55 3.80 9.26 10.93
C SER A 55 3.21 10.17 11.99
N ASP A 56 3.99 11.16 12.45
CA ASP A 56 3.56 12.11 13.48
C ASP A 56 2.35 12.95 13.02
N LEU A 57 2.41 13.45 11.77
CA LEU A 57 1.33 14.28 11.20
C LEU A 57 0.01 13.50 11.10
N ILE A 58 0.04 12.28 10.59
CA ILE A 58 -1.16 11.44 10.45
C ILE A 58 -1.67 11.04 11.83
N LYS A 59 -0.77 10.62 12.74
CA LYS A 59 -1.15 10.25 14.10
C LYS A 59 -1.88 11.41 14.78
N ASP A 60 -1.28 12.60 14.80
CA ASP A 60 -1.87 13.78 15.44
C ASP A 60 -3.26 14.13 14.85
N ARG A 61 -3.36 14.22 13.53
CA ARG A 61 -4.60 14.64 12.86
C ARG A 61 -5.73 13.61 12.94
N ILE A 62 -5.41 12.33 12.90
CA ILE A 62 -6.41 11.25 12.88
C ILE A 62 -6.78 10.85 14.30
N THR A 63 -5.82 10.58 15.19
CA THR A 63 -6.13 10.18 16.57
C THR A 63 -6.65 11.34 17.41
N GLY A 64 -6.22 12.56 17.12
CA GLY A 64 -6.82 13.77 17.72
C GLY A 64 -8.30 13.93 17.40
N LYS A 65 -8.74 13.48 16.21
CA LYS A 65 -10.15 13.51 15.80
C LYS A 65 -10.92 12.26 16.22
N TYR A 66 -10.28 11.10 16.22
CA TYR A 66 -10.86 9.79 16.53
C TYR A 66 -10.05 9.08 17.62
N PRO A 67 -10.10 9.56 18.89
CA PRO A 67 -9.21 9.09 19.97
C PRO A 67 -9.48 7.64 20.42
N PHE A 68 -10.54 7.01 19.96
CA PHE A 68 -10.87 5.61 20.24
C PHE A 68 -10.14 4.61 19.33
N LEU A 69 -9.51 5.08 18.23
CA LEU A 69 -8.74 4.23 17.34
C LEU A 69 -7.40 3.86 17.97
N ASN A 70 -7.09 2.58 17.97
CA ASN A 70 -5.72 2.13 18.20
C ASN A 70 -4.85 2.57 17.01
N PHE A 71 -3.56 2.80 17.23
CA PHE A 71 -2.62 3.20 16.18
C PHE A 71 -1.57 2.11 15.99
N TYR A 72 -1.42 1.61 14.77
CA TYR A 72 -0.45 0.59 14.43
C TYR A 72 0.27 0.95 13.14
N SER A 73 1.55 1.30 13.24
CA SER A 73 2.36 1.70 12.09
C SER A 73 3.73 1.02 12.10
N GLU A 74 4.45 1.13 10.98
CA GLU A 74 5.84 0.67 10.93
C GLU A 74 6.73 1.38 11.96
N GLU A 75 6.47 2.66 12.23
CA GLU A 75 7.27 3.49 13.14
C GLU A 75 6.77 3.40 14.60
N ASP A 76 5.51 2.99 14.81
CA ASP A 76 4.87 2.96 16.12
C ASP A 76 3.96 1.72 16.23
N MET A 77 4.54 0.62 16.72
CA MET A 77 3.85 -0.65 16.89
C MET A 77 3.13 -0.73 18.24
N GLU A 78 2.13 0.11 18.45
CA GLU A 78 1.30 0.08 19.64
C GLU A 78 0.42 -1.20 19.71
N LYS A 79 -0.84 -1.06 20.01
CA LYS A 79 -1.76 -2.16 20.15
C LYS A 79 -2.33 -2.60 18.79
N PHE A 80 -2.18 -3.88 18.44
CA PHE A 80 -2.81 -4.48 17.26
C PHE A 80 -4.19 -5.00 17.62
N GLU A 81 -5.19 -4.13 17.61
CA GLU A 81 -6.58 -4.42 17.97
C GLU A 81 -7.54 -3.48 17.25
N PHE A 82 -8.56 -4.03 16.60
CA PHE A 82 -9.61 -3.26 15.94
C PHE A 82 -10.56 -2.57 16.95
N PRO A 83 -11.09 -1.38 16.67
CA PRO A 83 -10.80 -0.58 15.49
C PRO A 83 -9.44 0.11 15.58
N MET A 84 -8.73 0.18 14.45
CA MET A 84 -7.38 0.75 14.42
C MET A 84 -7.03 1.46 13.10
N VAL A 85 -6.09 2.39 13.20
CA VAL A 85 -5.32 2.88 12.06
C VAL A 85 -4.20 1.88 11.77
N ILE A 86 -3.99 1.58 10.50
CA ILE A 86 -2.79 0.87 10.01
C ILE A 86 -2.08 1.81 9.04
N LEU A 87 -0.80 2.08 9.30
CA LEU A 87 -0.01 3.06 8.55
C LEU A 87 1.39 2.52 8.23
N ASP A 88 1.77 2.61 6.96
CA ASP A 88 3.15 2.72 6.54
C ASP A 88 3.38 4.16 6.06
N PRO A 89 4.19 4.97 6.76
CA PRO A 89 4.42 6.35 6.35
C PRO A 89 5.08 6.47 4.99
N ILE A 90 6.04 5.57 4.67
CA ILE A 90 6.69 5.46 3.36
C ILE A 90 7.05 4.00 3.08
N ASP A 91 6.12 3.23 2.51
CA ASP A 91 6.52 1.97 1.89
C ASP A 91 7.44 2.26 0.70
N GLY A 92 8.63 1.67 0.72
CA GLY A 92 9.68 1.93 -0.26
C GLY A 92 10.72 2.94 0.20
N THR A 93 11.06 3.00 1.49
CA THR A 93 12.13 3.86 2.03
C THR A 93 13.49 3.65 1.35
N LYS A 94 13.77 2.44 0.84
CA LYS A 94 15.00 2.16 0.06
C LYS A 94 15.00 2.85 -1.29
N GLU A 95 13.86 2.85 -1.97
CA GLU A 95 13.65 3.55 -3.23
C GLU A 95 13.80 5.06 -3.01
N LEU A 96 13.17 5.58 -1.95
CA LEU A 96 13.32 6.98 -1.55
C LEU A 96 14.78 7.35 -1.29
N ALA A 97 15.49 6.56 -0.49
CA ALA A 97 16.90 6.77 -0.17
C ALA A 97 17.81 6.72 -1.41
N SER A 98 17.38 6.02 -2.46
CA SER A 98 18.10 5.91 -3.74
C SER A 98 17.67 6.96 -4.77
N GLY A 99 16.82 7.92 -4.39
CA GLY A 99 16.31 8.96 -5.30
C GLY A 99 15.28 8.43 -6.31
N VAL A 100 14.68 7.26 -6.05
CA VAL A 100 13.62 6.68 -6.88
C VAL A 100 12.28 7.00 -6.24
N GLY A 101 11.43 7.75 -6.93
CA GLY A 101 10.12 8.18 -6.43
C GLY A 101 9.03 7.09 -6.45
N GLU A 102 9.41 5.81 -6.44
CA GLU A 102 8.46 4.68 -6.40
C GLU A 102 8.21 4.23 -4.97
N CYS A 103 7.64 5.10 -4.18
CA CYS A 103 7.24 4.86 -2.80
C CYS A 103 5.84 5.41 -2.56
N ALA A 104 5.21 5.03 -1.46
CA ALA A 104 3.87 5.51 -1.13
C ALA A 104 3.60 5.51 0.37
N VAL A 105 2.77 6.45 0.81
CA VAL A 105 2.03 6.38 2.07
C VAL A 105 0.95 5.31 1.91
N SER A 106 0.90 4.35 2.82
CA SER A 106 -0.15 3.33 2.90
C SER A 106 -0.93 3.52 4.19
N PHE A 107 -2.17 3.97 4.08
CA PHE A 107 -3.01 4.35 5.23
C PHE A 107 -4.36 3.67 5.16
N GLY A 108 -4.87 3.24 6.31
CA GLY A 108 -6.26 2.81 6.44
C GLY A 108 -6.77 2.87 7.86
N ILE A 109 -8.10 2.92 7.99
CA ILE A 109 -8.85 2.77 9.23
C ILE A 109 -9.66 1.50 9.10
N TYR A 110 -9.53 0.60 10.07
CA TYR A 110 -10.15 -0.72 10.02
C TYR A 110 -10.92 -1.02 11.29
N PHE A 111 -12.18 -1.39 11.12
CA PHE A 111 -13.07 -1.86 12.18
C PHE A 111 -13.02 -3.38 12.34
N SER A 112 -12.57 -4.07 11.30
CA SER A 112 -12.35 -5.51 11.30
C SER A 112 -11.24 -5.90 10.30
N ALA A 113 -10.83 -7.15 10.35
CA ALA A 113 -9.87 -7.71 9.41
C ALA A 113 -10.43 -7.93 7.99
N GLU A 114 -11.76 -7.98 7.84
CA GLU A 114 -12.44 -8.36 6.60
C GLU A 114 -12.45 -7.21 5.60
N PHE A 115 -12.04 -7.46 4.36
CA PHE A 115 -12.05 -6.43 3.31
C PHE A 115 -13.46 -5.97 2.94
N ALA A 116 -14.48 -6.81 3.15
CA ALA A 116 -15.87 -6.47 2.86
C ALA A 116 -16.56 -5.63 3.94
N ASP A 117 -15.89 -5.27 5.04
CA ASP A 117 -16.46 -4.39 6.07
C ASP A 117 -16.57 -2.96 5.54
N GLU A 118 -17.78 -2.50 5.29
CA GLU A 118 -18.07 -1.18 4.70
C GLU A 118 -17.59 0.01 5.55
N ARG A 119 -17.27 -0.21 6.84
CA ARG A 119 -16.72 0.81 7.73
C ARG A 119 -15.23 1.04 7.49
N ASN A 120 -14.55 0.06 6.87
CA ASN A 120 -13.14 0.16 6.56
C ASN A 120 -12.88 1.25 5.52
N PHE A 121 -11.76 1.93 5.69
CA PHE A 121 -11.29 2.95 4.77
C PHE A 121 -9.81 2.71 4.44
N SER A 122 -9.44 2.95 3.18
CA SER A 122 -8.05 2.81 2.73
C SER A 122 -7.66 3.92 1.76
N TRP A 123 -6.37 4.28 1.82
CA TRP A 123 -5.80 5.31 0.98
C TRP A 123 -4.32 5.03 0.72
N ILE A 124 -3.90 5.24 -0.53
CA ILE A 124 -2.52 5.17 -0.99
C ILE A 124 -2.17 6.48 -1.68
N PHE A 125 -1.02 7.03 -1.33
CA PHE A 125 -0.54 8.28 -1.90
C PHE A 125 0.96 8.25 -2.16
N ASN A 126 1.37 8.51 -3.41
CA ASN A 126 2.77 8.73 -3.75
C ASN A 126 3.06 10.24 -3.78
N PRO A 127 3.86 10.76 -2.83
CA PRO A 127 4.09 12.20 -2.71
C PRO A 127 5.02 12.78 -3.78
N PHE A 128 5.69 11.94 -4.58
CA PHE A 128 6.65 12.39 -5.60
C PHE A 128 6.03 12.58 -6.98
N ASN A 129 4.97 11.84 -7.30
CA ASN A 129 4.29 11.97 -8.60
C ASN A 129 2.82 12.36 -8.48
N GLY A 130 2.32 12.54 -7.23
CA GLY A 130 0.94 12.94 -6.96
C GLY A 130 -0.11 11.83 -7.14
N PHE A 131 0.29 10.59 -7.47
CA PHE A 131 -0.65 9.48 -7.55
C PHE A 131 -1.36 9.28 -6.22
N SER A 132 -2.67 9.24 -6.24
CA SER A 132 -3.51 9.02 -5.06
C SER A 132 -4.69 8.15 -5.43
N ILE A 133 -5.03 7.20 -4.55
CA ILE A 133 -6.17 6.30 -4.72
C ILE A 133 -6.75 5.94 -3.36
N SER A 134 -8.07 5.93 -3.25
CA SER A 134 -8.78 5.58 -2.02
C SER A 134 -9.87 4.53 -2.26
N SER A 135 -10.37 3.95 -1.18
CA SER A 135 -11.54 3.06 -1.19
C SER A 135 -12.85 3.77 -1.58
N LEU A 136 -12.87 5.12 -1.55
CA LEU A 136 -14.03 5.92 -1.96
C LEU A 136 -13.99 6.34 -3.43
N ASP A 137 -12.87 6.16 -4.12
CA ASP A 137 -12.76 6.57 -5.51
C ASP A 137 -13.68 5.71 -6.38
N PRO A 138 -14.47 6.34 -7.26
CA PRO A 138 -15.40 5.61 -8.10
C PRO A 138 -14.65 4.62 -8.99
N TYR A 139 -15.11 3.39 -9.00
CA TYR A 139 -14.62 2.37 -9.90
C TYR A 139 -15.73 1.95 -10.85
N VAL A 140 -15.50 2.21 -12.13
CA VAL A 140 -16.35 1.69 -13.20
C VAL A 140 -15.61 0.50 -13.81
N PRO A 141 -16.11 -0.74 -13.63
CA PRO A 141 -15.52 -1.90 -14.29
C PRO A 141 -15.52 -1.66 -15.78
N SER A 142 -14.37 -1.45 -16.38
CA SER A 142 -14.21 -1.49 -17.83
C SER A 142 -13.88 -2.92 -18.22
N LYS A 143 -14.42 -3.41 -19.36
CA LYS A 143 -13.94 -4.66 -19.95
C LYS A 143 -12.45 -4.50 -20.24
N LYS A 144 -11.61 -5.10 -19.41
CA LYS A 144 -10.17 -5.11 -19.62
C LYS A 144 -9.87 -6.16 -20.68
N PHE A 145 -9.29 -5.73 -21.79
CA PHE A 145 -8.73 -6.64 -22.77
C PHE A 145 -7.30 -6.97 -22.34
N PHE A 146 -7.10 -8.19 -21.86
CA PHE A 146 -5.76 -8.67 -21.55
C PHE A 146 -5.05 -9.03 -22.86
N SER A 147 -3.83 -8.52 -23.00
CA SER A 147 -2.97 -8.92 -24.12
C SER A 147 -2.61 -10.41 -24.02
N GLU A 148 -2.11 -11.00 -25.11
CA GLU A 148 -1.55 -12.35 -25.09
C GLU A 148 -0.45 -12.46 -24.02
N LYS A 149 0.27 -11.39 -23.80
CA LYS A 149 1.33 -11.28 -22.82
C LYS A 149 0.88 -10.42 -21.63
N LEU A 150 0.78 -11.02 -20.45
CA LEU A 150 0.40 -10.31 -19.23
C LEU A 150 1.53 -9.38 -18.74
N LEU A 151 1.17 -8.28 -18.11
CA LEU A 151 2.08 -7.37 -17.42
C LEU A 151 1.98 -7.58 -15.91
N ALA A 152 3.08 -8.05 -15.30
CA ALA A 152 3.22 -8.22 -13.86
C ALA A 152 4.10 -7.13 -13.24
N TYR A 153 3.69 -6.56 -12.10
CA TYR A 153 4.58 -5.77 -11.28
C TYR A 153 5.18 -6.61 -10.15
N ILE A 154 6.51 -6.54 -10.01
CA ILE A 154 7.29 -7.24 -8.99
C ILE A 154 8.20 -6.26 -8.25
N SER A 155 8.76 -6.70 -7.12
CA SER A 155 9.73 -5.88 -6.38
C SER A 155 11.10 -5.85 -7.10
N ARG A 156 11.78 -4.70 -7.08
CA ARG A 156 13.17 -4.56 -7.59
C ARG A 156 14.11 -5.55 -6.94
N THR A 157 13.99 -5.74 -5.63
CA THR A 157 14.85 -6.67 -4.87
C THR A 157 14.57 -8.14 -5.18
N GLU A 158 13.36 -8.48 -5.59
CA GLU A 158 13.00 -9.83 -6.02
C GLU A 158 13.44 -10.09 -7.46
N ASN A 159 13.49 -9.05 -8.30
CA ASN A 159 13.93 -9.16 -9.69
C ASN A 159 15.48 -9.16 -9.85
N SER A 160 16.21 -8.60 -8.90
CA SER A 160 17.70 -8.51 -8.97
C SER A 160 18.40 -9.88 -9.05
N GLY A 161 17.71 -10.97 -8.71
CA GLY A 161 18.21 -12.35 -8.83
C GLY A 161 17.97 -12.98 -10.20
N GLY A 162 17.44 -12.28 -11.20
CA GLY A 162 17.10 -12.84 -12.52
C GLY A 162 15.97 -13.87 -12.50
N LEU A 163 15.24 -13.96 -11.39
CA LEU A 163 14.19 -14.97 -11.15
C LEU A 163 12.94 -14.79 -12.02
N HIS A 164 12.81 -13.60 -12.65
CA HIS A 164 11.69 -13.28 -13.51
C HIS A 164 12.18 -12.66 -14.83
N ASN A 165 12.70 -13.51 -15.68
CA ASN A 165 12.87 -13.12 -17.08
C ASN A 165 11.49 -13.09 -17.74
N SER A 166 11.21 -12.03 -18.50
CA SER A 166 10.02 -12.00 -19.34
C SER A 166 9.93 -13.28 -20.19
N SER A 167 8.78 -13.94 -20.11
CA SER A 167 8.47 -15.13 -20.89
C SER A 167 7.64 -14.78 -22.12
N GLU A 168 7.29 -15.76 -22.93
CA GLU A 168 6.34 -15.56 -24.02
C GLU A 168 4.96 -15.13 -23.50
N SER A 169 4.59 -15.53 -22.30
CA SER A 169 3.27 -15.30 -21.70
C SER A 169 3.20 -14.13 -20.72
N CYS A 170 4.34 -13.62 -20.21
CA CYS A 170 4.37 -12.57 -19.18
C CYS A 170 5.56 -11.64 -19.30
N HIS A 171 5.30 -10.35 -19.15
CA HIS A 171 6.30 -9.31 -18.90
C HIS A 171 6.36 -8.99 -17.41
N TYR A 172 7.55 -9.07 -16.81
CA TYR A 172 7.79 -8.65 -15.43
C TYR A 172 8.44 -7.26 -15.41
N HIS A 173 7.77 -6.32 -14.78
CA HIS A 173 8.28 -4.97 -14.61
C HIS A 173 8.59 -4.70 -13.13
N ALA A 174 9.84 -4.32 -12.85
CA ALA A 174 10.29 -4.06 -11.49
C ALA A 174 9.88 -2.65 -11.05
N VAL A 175 9.02 -2.57 -10.01
CA VAL A 175 8.54 -1.34 -9.40
C VAL A 175 8.83 -1.39 -7.90
N GLY A 176 9.22 -0.28 -7.30
CA GLY A 176 9.38 -0.13 -5.85
C GLY A 176 8.06 -0.19 -5.12
N SER A 177 8.09 -0.20 -3.77
CA SER A 177 6.90 -0.16 -2.90
C SER A 177 5.80 -1.17 -3.25
N ILE A 178 5.39 -2.01 -2.32
CA ILE A 178 4.27 -2.92 -2.58
C ILE A 178 2.94 -2.16 -2.52
N ALA A 179 2.79 -1.20 -1.61
CA ALA A 179 1.59 -0.38 -1.53
C ALA A 179 1.36 0.40 -2.83
N TYR A 180 2.43 1.00 -3.39
CA TYR A 180 2.35 1.70 -4.67
C TYR A 180 1.93 0.78 -5.82
N LYS A 181 2.54 -0.43 -5.91
CA LYS A 181 2.15 -1.43 -6.91
C LYS A 181 0.69 -1.84 -6.81
N LEU A 182 0.17 -2.03 -5.59
CA LEU A 182 -1.23 -2.38 -5.38
C LEU A 182 -2.17 -1.24 -5.75
N GLY A 183 -1.79 0.01 -5.46
CA GLY A 183 -2.51 1.19 -5.93
C GLY A 183 -2.56 1.27 -7.47
N LEU A 184 -1.42 1.03 -8.13
CA LEU A 184 -1.32 0.99 -9.59
C LEU A 184 -2.13 -0.16 -10.21
N LEU A 185 -2.12 -1.35 -9.60
CA LEU A 185 -2.95 -2.48 -10.02
C LEU A 185 -4.43 -2.13 -9.92
N ALA A 186 -4.85 -1.58 -8.78
CA ALA A 186 -6.22 -1.14 -8.58
C ALA A 186 -6.64 -0.03 -9.57
N ALA A 187 -5.70 0.79 -10.04
CA ALA A 187 -5.90 1.77 -11.12
C ALA A 187 -5.84 1.17 -12.54
N GLY A 188 -5.55 -0.13 -12.68
CA GLY A 188 -5.51 -0.83 -13.96
C GLY A 188 -4.20 -0.70 -14.74
N SER A 189 -3.09 -0.28 -14.10
CA SER A 189 -1.79 -0.05 -14.75
C SER A 189 -1.01 -1.34 -15.04
N CYS A 190 -1.38 -2.47 -14.46
CA CYS A 190 -0.83 -3.79 -14.75
C CYS A 190 -1.91 -4.86 -14.64
N ASP A 191 -1.58 -6.12 -14.96
CA ASP A 191 -2.54 -7.22 -14.95
C ASP A 191 -2.53 -7.94 -13.61
N PHE A 192 -1.37 -8.04 -12.95
CA PHE A 192 -1.27 -8.60 -11.61
C PHE A 192 -0.02 -8.09 -10.88
N VAL A 193 -0.02 -8.25 -9.57
CA VAL A 193 1.13 -7.99 -8.70
C VAL A 193 1.52 -9.29 -7.99
N ILE A 194 2.81 -9.59 -7.94
CA ILE A 194 3.34 -10.73 -7.19
C ILE A 194 4.42 -10.26 -6.21
N SER A 195 4.40 -10.83 -5.00
CA SER A 195 5.45 -10.71 -4.00
C SER A 195 5.83 -12.07 -3.47
N LYS A 196 7.13 -12.38 -3.47
CA LYS A 196 7.69 -13.65 -2.99
C LYS A 196 8.35 -13.55 -1.62
N LYS A 197 8.28 -12.37 -0.99
CA LYS A 197 8.83 -12.14 0.35
C LYS A 197 7.70 -11.84 1.34
N PRO A 198 7.84 -12.25 2.61
CA PRO A 198 6.90 -11.88 3.66
C PRO A 198 6.62 -10.38 3.66
N LYS A 199 5.36 -10.00 3.90
CA LYS A 199 4.92 -8.60 4.00
C LYS A 199 4.31 -8.34 5.37
N ASN A 200 4.61 -7.18 5.92
CA ASN A 200 3.91 -6.68 7.09
C ASN A 200 2.53 -6.18 6.70
N ILE A 201 1.62 -6.12 7.66
CA ILE A 201 0.24 -5.71 7.37
C ILE A 201 0.17 -4.25 6.88
N TRP A 202 1.01 -3.36 7.39
CA TRP A 202 1.03 -1.96 6.97
C TRP A 202 1.46 -1.76 5.50
N ASP A 203 2.30 -2.67 4.96
CA ASP A 203 2.73 -2.65 3.56
C ASP A 203 1.58 -2.92 2.60
N ILE A 204 0.60 -3.77 3.01
CA ILE A 204 -0.34 -4.40 2.06
C ILE A 204 -1.83 -4.21 2.37
N MET A 205 -2.21 -3.87 3.61
CA MET A 205 -3.63 -3.85 4.01
C MET A 205 -4.43 -2.84 3.18
N ALA A 206 -3.93 -1.62 3.03
CA ALA A 206 -4.63 -0.58 2.27
C ALA A 206 -4.79 -0.96 0.79
N GLY A 207 -3.71 -1.42 0.17
CA GLY A 207 -3.73 -1.84 -1.23
C GLY A 207 -4.62 -3.05 -1.47
N SER A 208 -4.58 -4.05 -0.59
CA SER A 208 -5.42 -5.25 -0.70
C SER A 208 -6.90 -4.93 -0.56
N HIS A 209 -7.27 -4.05 0.39
CA HIS A 209 -8.65 -3.61 0.55
C HIS A 209 -9.15 -2.86 -0.69
N ILE A 210 -8.39 -1.90 -1.23
CA ILE A 210 -8.76 -1.18 -2.46
C ILE A 210 -8.88 -2.16 -3.65
N CYS A 211 -7.96 -3.11 -3.78
CA CYS A 211 -8.01 -4.16 -4.80
C CYS A 211 -9.29 -5.00 -4.68
N HIS A 212 -9.63 -5.43 -3.45
CA HIS A 212 -10.84 -6.21 -3.18
C HIS A 212 -12.12 -5.45 -3.61
N LEU A 213 -12.25 -4.18 -3.26
CA LEU A 213 -13.39 -3.34 -3.64
C LEU A 213 -13.51 -3.15 -5.17
N ARG A 214 -12.44 -3.41 -5.92
CA ARG A 214 -12.40 -3.39 -7.38
C ARG A 214 -12.52 -4.77 -8.03
N GLY A 215 -12.92 -5.77 -7.24
CA GLY A 215 -13.15 -7.15 -7.71
C GLY A 215 -11.86 -7.95 -7.96
N LEU A 216 -10.70 -7.46 -7.47
CA LEU A 216 -9.45 -8.19 -7.59
C LEU A 216 -9.33 -9.21 -6.44
N LYS A 217 -8.85 -10.40 -6.75
CA LYS A 217 -8.56 -11.46 -5.79
C LYS A 217 -7.17 -11.27 -5.18
N MET A 218 -7.00 -11.72 -3.93
CA MET A 218 -5.72 -11.86 -3.28
C MET A 218 -5.47 -13.33 -2.97
N LEU A 219 -4.32 -13.86 -3.36
CA LEU A 219 -3.87 -15.22 -3.05
C LEU A 219 -2.70 -15.18 -2.06
N SER A 220 -2.73 -16.07 -1.07
CA SER A 220 -1.60 -16.35 -0.18
C SER A 220 -1.43 -17.85 -0.11
N ASN A 221 -0.28 -18.38 -0.56
CA ASN A 221 0.01 -19.82 -0.59
C ASN A 221 -1.16 -20.63 -1.18
N ASN A 222 -1.66 -20.24 -2.35
CA ASN A 222 -2.77 -20.85 -3.07
C ASN A 222 -4.15 -20.79 -2.37
N ASN A 223 -4.30 -19.96 -1.33
CA ASN A 223 -5.60 -19.74 -0.70
C ASN A 223 -6.07 -18.31 -0.97
N ILE A 224 -7.34 -18.15 -1.33
CA ILE A 224 -7.96 -16.83 -1.49
C ILE A 224 -8.09 -16.18 -0.12
N ILE A 225 -7.68 -14.93 -0.01
CA ILE A 225 -7.71 -14.12 1.21
C ILE A 225 -8.78 -13.03 1.06
N SER A 226 -9.73 -13.00 1.98
CA SER A 226 -10.81 -12.00 2.06
C SER A 226 -10.59 -10.97 3.18
N GLY A 227 -9.51 -11.09 3.93
CA GLY A 227 -9.16 -10.20 5.04
C GLY A 227 -7.82 -10.55 5.67
N ILE A 228 -7.24 -9.64 6.46
CA ILE A 228 -5.93 -9.84 7.10
C ILE A 228 -6.05 -9.55 8.61
N SER A 229 -5.95 -10.61 9.42
CA SER A 229 -6.01 -10.55 10.88
C SER A 229 -4.66 -10.73 11.57
N THR A 230 -3.57 -10.82 10.80
CA THR A 230 -2.22 -11.08 11.31
C THR A 230 -1.29 -9.92 11.00
N LYS A 231 -0.30 -9.68 11.86
CA LYS A 231 0.69 -8.61 11.68
C LYS A 231 1.58 -8.80 10.45
N LYS A 232 1.72 -10.04 9.99
CA LYS A 232 2.61 -10.39 8.88
C LYS A 232 2.04 -11.57 8.11
N LEU A 233 2.09 -11.49 6.79
CA LEU A 233 1.74 -12.57 5.88
C LEU A 233 2.99 -13.30 5.38
N PRO A 234 2.86 -14.61 5.10
CA PRO A 234 3.96 -15.44 4.59
C PRO A 234 4.36 -15.03 3.17
N ASP A 235 5.37 -15.73 2.66
CA ASP A 235 5.85 -15.59 1.29
C ASP A 235 4.75 -15.92 0.27
N THR A 236 4.94 -15.41 -0.92
CA THR A 236 4.10 -15.61 -2.11
C THR A 236 2.67 -15.11 -1.93
N LEU A 237 2.54 -13.84 -2.24
CA LEU A 237 1.27 -13.14 -2.33
C LEU A 237 1.04 -12.71 -3.78
N VAL A 238 -0.18 -12.89 -4.29
CA VAL A 238 -0.56 -12.49 -5.64
C VAL A 238 -1.89 -11.76 -5.62
N TRP A 239 -1.96 -10.62 -6.30
CA TRP A 239 -3.20 -9.85 -6.50
C TRP A 239 -3.50 -9.79 -7.99
N TYR A 240 -4.72 -10.17 -8.38
CA TYR A 240 -5.09 -10.34 -9.78
C TYR A 240 -6.62 -10.27 -9.99
N PRO A 241 -7.08 -9.92 -11.20
CA PRO A 241 -8.48 -10.04 -11.58
C PRO A 241 -8.83 -11.49 -11.95
N GLU A 242 -10.07 -11.92 -11.66
CA GLU A 242 -10.53 -13.29 -11.87
C GLU A 242 -10.32 -13.80 -13.32
N GLU A 243 -10.43 -12.91 -14.28
CA GLU A 243 -10.35 -13.23 -15.72
C GLU A 243 -9.00 -13.80 -16.17
N ILE A 244 -7.95 -13.67 -15.37
CA ILE A 244 -6.62 -14.21 -15.71
C ILE A 244 -6.21 -15.40 -14.82
N GLU A 245 -7.10 -15.93 -14.00
CA GLU A 245 -6.80 -16.98 -13.02
C GLU A 245 -6.17 -18.23 -13.69
N ASP A 246 -6.81 -18.75 -14.74
CA ASP A 246 -6.30 -19.91 -15.50
C ASP A 246 -4.89 -19.68 -16.09
N ARG A 247 -4.59 -18.43 -16.45
CA ARG A 247 -3.27 -18.05 -17.00
C ARG A 247 -2.22 -17.95 -15.91
N LEU A 248 -2.61 -17.56 -14.69
CA LEU A 248 -1.69 -17.46 -13.55
C LEU A 248 -1.26 -18.83 -13.05
N GLU A 249 -2.14 -19.84 -13.07
CA GLU A 249 -1.79 -21.22 -12.70
C GLU A 249 -0.63 -21.79 -13.55
N LEU A 250 -0.46 -21.30 -14.76
CA LEU A 250 0.64 -21.68 -15.65
C LEU A 250 1.94 -20.89 -15.40
N LEU A 251 1.89 -19.81 -14.61
CA LEU A 251 3.00 -18.87 -14.38
C LEU A 251 3.57 -18.97 -12.94
N LEU A 252 2.80 -19.50 -11.98
CA LEU A 252 3.14 -19.62 -10.56
C LEU A 252 3.56 -21.04 -10.18
#